data_198c4b5e18738e76bb64aac67743a197
#
_entry.id   198c4b5e18738e76bb64aac67743a197
#
_cell.length_a   1.000
_cell.length_b   1.000
_cell.length_c   1.000
_cell.angle_alpha   90.00
_cell.angle_beta   90.00
_cell.angle_gamma   90.00
#
_symmetry.space_group_name_H-M   'P 1'
#
loop_
_entity.id
_entity.type
_entity.pdbx_description
1 polymer ?
#
loop_
_entity_poly.entity_id
_entity_poly.type
_entity_poly.pdbx_seq_one_letter_code
_entity_poly.pdbx_strand_id
1 'polypeptide(L)'
;MEFRCVEECSQCCIEREYYPTKQFGKIGVLILPVEKEQIEKLAIENKIKIKILPRIGISENRNQEPTKILAYQLMGIEENGNTCPFLDTESGKKSTHGGFPCKIYKNKPLACSAYPLIESNPIILDQKCKFCKECGTADQNLDFETESLLKIKENMQTDAMCIWRYATGVGEKEDNKIIKTGWILEE
;
A
#
# COMPACT_ATOMS: atom_id res chain seq x y z
N MET A 1 -22.71 -8.74 -7.32
CA MET A 1 -22.83 -8.32 -5.89
C MET A 1 -21.55 -7.56 -5.59
N GLU A 2 -21.65 -6.36 -5.03
CA GLU A 2 -20.50 -5.53 -4.69
C GLU A 2 -19.59 -6.26 -3.70
N PHE A 3 -18.26 -6.11 -3.85
CA PHE A 3 -17.29 -6.75 -2.96
C PHE A 3 -17.53 -6.34 -1.50
N ARG A 4 -17.64 -7.34 -0.63
CA ARG A 4 -17.82 -7.12 0.81
C ARG A 4 -16.74 -7.88 1.58
N CYS A 5 -16.08 -7.18 2.46
CA CYS A 5 -15.10 -7.77 3.36
C CYS A 5 -15.76 -8.77 4.34
N VAL A 6 -14.98 -9.71 4.84
CA VAL A 6 -15.40 -10.61 5.92
C VAL A 6 -15.80 -9.80 7.14
N GLU A 7 -16.86 -10.23 7.84
CA GLU A 7 -17.34 -9.58 9.04
C GLU A 7 -16.22 -9.43 10.08
N GLU A 8 -16.20 -8.28 10.74
CA GLU A 8 -15.16 -7.86 11.69
C GLU A 8 -13.72 -7.82 11.18
N CYS A 9 -13.49 -7.93 9.88
CA CYS A 9 -12.17 -7.93 9.30
C CYS A 9 -11.59 -6.51 9.18
N SER A 10 -10.34 -6.35 9.58
CA SER A 10 -9.50 -5.17 9.31
C SER A 10 -8.06 -5.59 8.96
N GLN A 11 -7.88 -6.85 8.58
CA GLN A 11 -6.58 -7.50 8.39
C GLN A 11 -5.64 -6.71 7.48
N CYS A 12 -6.14 -6.21 6.36
CA CYS A 12 -5.35 -5.42 5.41
C CYS A 12 -4.84 -4.08 5.97
N CYS A 13 -5.35 -3.63 7.12
CA CYS A 13 -4.89 -2.44 7.83
C CYS A 13 -4.07 -2.77 9.09
N ILE A 14 -4.23 -3.98 9.66
CA ILE A 14 -3.57 -4.41 10.90
C ILE A 14 -2.22 -5.09 10.60
N GLU A 15 -2.19 -6.01 9.64
CA GLU A 15 -1.00 -6.80 9.31
C GLU A 15 -0.61 -6.55 7.86
N ARG A 16 0.14 -5.48 7.64
CA ARG A 16 0.67 -5.13 6.32
C ARG A 16 2.16 -5.44 6.24
N GLU A 17 2.50 -6.69 6.34
CA GLU A 17 3.86 -7.10 6.05
C GLU A 17 4.02 -7.39 4.56
N TYR A 18 4.59 -6.42 3.85
CA TYR A 18 5.05 -6.63 2.50
C TYR A 18 6.56 -6.58 2.46
N TYR A 19 7.15 -7.74 2.23
CA TYR A 19 8.56 -7.86 1.88
C TYR A 19 8.63 -8.36 0.43
N PRO A 20 8.71 -7.48 -0.56
CA PRO A 20 8.82 -7.93 -1.96
C PRO A 20 10.12 -8.71 -2.15
N THR A 21 11.19 -8.25 -1.53
CA THR A 21 12.45 -8.97 -1.30
C THR A 21 13.10 -8.41 -0.03
N LYS A 22 13.97 -9.19 0.61
CA LYS A 22 14.67 -8.77 1.84
C LYS A 22 15.48 -7.49 1.65
N GLN A 23 16.02 -7.25 0.45
CA GLN A 23 16.85 -6.09 0.15
C GLN A 23 16.12 -4.74 0.21
N PHE A 24 14.80 -4.72 0.00
CA PHE A 24 14.03 -3.48 0.01
C PHE A 24 13.42 -3.17 1.37
N GLY A 25 13.46 -4.13 2.29
CA GLY A 25 12.80 -3.98 3.58
C GLY A 25 11.27 -3.93 3.47
N LYS A 26 10.64 -3.48 4.51
CA LYS A 26 9.18 -3.30 4.59
C LYS A 26 8.69 -2.28 3.58
N ILE A 27 7.63 -2.61 2.88
CA ILE A 27 6.91 -1.64 2.03
C ILE A 27 5.56 -1.28 2.64
N GLY A 28 5.21 0.00 2.51
CA GLY A 28 3.92 0.54 2.95
C GLY A 28 2.85 0.50 1.87
N VAL A 29 1.73 1.17 2.14
CA VAL A 29 0.65 1.37 1.16
C VAL A 29 1.16 2.26 0.04
N LEU A 30 0.95 1.83 -1.20
CA LEU A 30 1.26 2.66 -2.36
C LEU A 30 0.41 3.93 -2.35
N ILE A 31 1.04 5.06 -2.60
CA ILE A 31 0.44 6.38 -2.78
C ILE A 31 0.97 6.97 -4.07
N LEU A 32 0.09 7.38 -4.97
CA LEU A 32 0.48 8.10 -6.17
C LEU A 32 0.95 9.52 -5.83
N PRO A 33 1.81 10.13 -6.65
CA PRO A 33 2.23 11.53 -6.44
C PRO A 33 1.06 12.51 -6.29
N VAL A 34 -0.01 12.30 -7.06
CA VAL A 34 -1.22 13.12 -7.03
C VAL A 34 -2.04 12.98 -5.73
N GLU A 35 -1.86 11.89 -4.99
CA GLU A 35 -2.57 11.63 -3.73
C GLU A 35 -1.79 12.14 -2.50
N LYS A 36 -0.47 12.34 -2.64
CA LYS A 36 0.43 12.59 -1.51
C LYS A 36 0.00 13.79 -0.67
N GLU A 37 -0.22 14.93 -1.29
CA GLU A 37 -0.61 16.17 -0.60
C GLU A 37 -1.94 16.01 0.15
N GLN A 38 -2.91 15.34 -0.46
CA GLN A 38 -4.20 15.07 0.17
C GLN A 38 -4.06 14.18 1.40
N ILE A 39 -3.23 13.12 1.32
CA ILE A 39 -2.99 12.21 2.45
C ILE A 39 -2.27 12.93 3.59
N GLU A 40 -1.29 13.78 3.28
CA GLU A 40 -0.61 14.63 4.28
C GLU A 40 -1.58 15.60 4.97
N LYS A 41 -2.46 16.25 4.22
CA LYS A 41 -3.51 17.13 4.74
C LYS A 41 -4.48 16.37 5.66
N LEU A 42 -4.97 15.22 5.24
CA LEU A 42 -5.84 14.37 6.05
C LEU A 42 -5.17 13.91 7.35
N ALA A 43 -3.87 13.66 7.32
CA ALA A 43 -3.12 13.30 8.53
C ALA A 43 -3.09 14.47 9.53
N ILE A 44 -2.85 15.69 9.04
CA ILE A 44 -2.87 16.92 9.87
C ILE A 44 -4.26 17.13 10.46
N GLU A 45 -5.31 17.06 9.66
CA GLU A 45 -6.70 17.26 10.10
C GLU A 45 -7.11 16.25 11.19
N ASN A 46 -6.64 15.01 11.08
CA ASN A 46 -6.91 13.95 12.05
C ASN A 46 -5.88 13.90 13.20
N LYS A 47 -4.89 14.78 13.22
CA LYS A 47 -3.79 14.83 14.22
C LYS A 47 -2.99 13.52 14.28
N ILE A 48 -2.80 12.90 13.14
CA ILE A 48 -2.09 11.62 12.99
C ILE A 48 -0.68 11.88 12.48
N LYS A 49 0.32 11.28 13.13
CA LYS A 49 1.67 11.25 12.59
C LYS A 49 1.77 10.16 11.53
N ILE A 50 2.27 10.52 10.36
CA ILE A 50 2.49 9.60 9.26
C ILE A 50 3.94 9.67 8.79
N LYS A 51 4.40 8.61 8.14
CA LYS A 51 5.70 8.54 7.46
C LYS A 51 5.44 8.14 6.01
N ILE A 52 5.70 9.04 5.09
CA ILE A 52 5.65 8.77 3.65
C ILE A 52 7.08 8.72 3.12
N LEU A 53 7.43 7.63 2.44
CA LEU A 53 8.72 7.42 1.81
C LEU A 53 8.54 7.28 0.30
N PRO A 54 9.58 7.53 -0.52
CA PRO A 54 9.55 7.10 -1.91
C PRO A 54 9.36 5.59 -2.01
N ARG A 55 8.83 5.11 -3.14
CA ARG A 55 8.69 3.68 -3.42
C ARG A 55 9.30 3.30 -4.76
N ILE A 56 8.90 4.00 -5.83
CA ILE A 56 9.37 3.76 -7.18
C ILE A 56 9.76 5.10 -7.78
N GLY A 57 10.94 5.14 -8.37
CA GLY A 57 11.45 6.28 -9.10
C GLY A 57 12.04 5.86 -10.43
N ILE A 58 12.25 6.82 -11.31
CA ILE A 58 12.80 6.61 -12.65
C ILE A 58 13.89 7.60 -12.97
N SER A 59 14.85 7.15 -13.79
CA SER A 59 15.88 7.98 -14.39
C SER A 59 16.14 7.57 -15.84
N GLU A 60 16.82 8.44 -16.58
CA GLU A 60 17.20 8.17 -17.97
C GLU A 60 18.43 7.27 -18.07
N ASN A 61 19.28 7.25 -17.04
CA ASN A 61 20.48 6.43 -17.04
C ASN A 61 20.76 5.80 -15.66
N ARG A 62 21.56 4.73 -15.66
CA ARG A 62 21.88 3.92 -14.47
C ARG A 62 22.78 4.60 -13.45
N ASN A 63 23.49 5.64 -13.85
CA ASN A 63 24.48 6.33 -12.99
C ASN A 63 23.86 7.52 -12.24
N GLN A 64 22.59 7.76 -12.43
CA GLN A 64 21.87 8.89 -11.84
C GLN A 64 20.70 8.36 -11.01
N GLU A 65 20.60 8.83 -9.77
CA GLU A 65 19.43 8.59 -8.93
C GLU A 65 18.14 9.08 -9.60
N PRO A 66 16.97 8.59 -9.18
CA PRO A 66 15.71 8.97 -9.79
C PRO A 66 15.50 10.47 -9.85
N THR A 67 15.18 10.96 -11.03
CA THR A 67 14.81 12.36 -11.26
C THR A 67 13.30 12.60 -11.13
N LYS A 68 12.52 11.52 -11.21
CA LYS A 68 11.07 11.55 -11.04
C LYS A 68 10.61 10.38 -10.17
N ILE A 69 9.70 10.67 -9.25
CA ILE A 69 9.07 9.64 -8.40
C ILE A 69 7.73 9.27 -9.00
N LEU A 70 7.54 7.99 -9.31
CA LEU A 70 6.28 7.43 -9.81
C LEU A 70 5.33 7.04 -8.70
N ALA A 71 5.86 6.60 -7.56
CA ALA A 71 5.05 6.21 -6.42
C ALA A 71 5.77 6.48 -5.10
N TYR A 72 5.00 6.85 -4.10
CA TYR A 72 5.35 6.90 -2.69
C TYR A 72 4.74 5.72 -1.95
N GLN A 73 5.02 5.63 -0.66
CA GLN A 73 4.43 4.64 0.23
C GLN A 73 4.17 5.22 1.61
N LEU A 74 2.99 4.94 2.14
CA LEU A 74 2.62 5.23 3.51
C LEU A 74 3.06 4.07 4.40
N MET A 75 3.97 4.32 5.31
CA MET A 75 4.48 3.31 6.23
C MET A 75 3.50 3.04 7.37
N GLY A 76 3.50 1.82 7.88
CA GLY A 76 2.77 1.46 9.09
C GLY A 76 3.40 2.03 10.36
N ILE A 77 2.70 1.95 11.46
CA ILE A 77 3.17 2.30 12.80
C ILE A 77 3.86 1.07 13.41
N GLU A 78 5.14 1.21 13.78
CA GLU A 78 5.94 0.09 14.30
C GLU A 78 5.46 -0.42 15.66
N GLU A 79 4.99 0.45 16.54
CA GLU A 79 4.54 0.11 17.89
C GLU A 79 3.41 -0.93 17.93
N ASN A 80 2.60 -1.01 16.87
CA ASN A 80 1.50 -1.96 16.72
C ASN A 80 1.70 -2.95 15.56
N GLY A 81 2.93 -3.23 15.20
CA GLY A 81 3.24 -4.27 14.22
C GLY A 81 2.72 -4.03 12.82
N ASN A 82 3.00 -2.90 12.18
CA ASN A 82 2.57 -2.53 10.81
C ASN A 82 1.16 -1.98 10.65
N THR A 83 0.49 -1.65 11.70
CA THR A 83 -0.86 -1.08 11.63
C THR A 83 -0.87 0.21 10.83
N CYS A 84 -1.87 0.35 9.96
CA CYS A 84 -2.08 1.57 9.21
C CYS A 84 -2.33 2.75 10.18
N PRO A 85 -1.64 3.90 10.03
CA PRO A 85 -1.82 5.05 10.92
C PRO A 85 -3.24 5.62 10.91
N PHE A 86 -4.01 5.40 9.85
CA PHE A 86 -5.40 5.85 9.75
C PHE A 86 -6.43 4.84 10.28
N LEU A 87 -6.02 3.71 10.82
CA LEU A 87 -6.94 2.76 11.44
C LEU A 87 -7.36 3.28 12.81
N ASP A 88 -8.66 3.34 13.06
CA ASP A 88 -9.21 3.80 14.34
C ASP A 88 -9.44 2.63 15.28
N THR A 89 -8.45 2.34 16.10
CA THR A 89 -8.50 1.28 17.12
C THR A 89 -9.01 1.75 18.48
N GLU A 90 -9.15 3.07 18.69
CA GLU A 90 -9.38 3.67 20.02
C GLU A 90 -10.81 4.15 20.23
N SER A 91 -11.51 4.62 19.19
CA SER A 91 -12.82 5.27 19.36
C SER A 91 -13.96 4.32 19.74
N GLY A 92 -13.76 3.01 19.67
CA GLY A 92 -14.80 2.01 19.85
C GLY A 92 -15.82 1.93 18.72
N LYS A 93 -15.71 2.79 17.69
CA LYS A 93 -16.57 2.76 16.51
C LYS A 93 -16.28 1.49 15.69
N LYS A 94 -17.30 1.07 14.93
CA LYS A 94 -17.17 -0.05 14.00
C LYS A 94 -17.34 0.42 12.56
N SER A 95 -16.64 -0.24 11.64
CA SER A 95 -16.85 -0.09 10.21
C SER A 95 -18.18 -0.73 9.78
N THR A 96 -18.57 -0.56 8.52
CA THR A 96 -19.81 -1.13 7.97
C THR A 96 -19.87 -2.65 8.02
N HIS A 97 -18.73 -3.32 8.17
CA HIS A 97 -18.60 -4.78 8.29
C HIS A 97 -18.08 -5.22 9.69
N GLY A 98 -18.19 -4.33 10.70
CA GLY A 98 -17.92 -4.68 12.10
C GLY A 98 -16.47 -4.54 12.57
N GLY A 99 -15.49 -4.49 11.68
CA GLY A 99 -14.08 -4.28 12.02
C GLY A 99 -13.75 -2.84 12.38
N PHE A 100 -12.47 -2.53 12.60
CA PHE A 100 -12.02 -1.17 12.87
C PHE A 100 -12.25 -0.25 11.67
N PRO A 101 -12.76 0.98 11.87
CA PRO A 101 -12.98 1.91 10.77
C PRO A 101 -11.67 2.59 10.33
N CYS A 102 -11.64 2.97 9.06
CA CYS A 102 -10.60 3.85 8.54
C CYS A 102 -11.02 5.30 8.71
N LYS A 103 -10.21 6.13 9.37
CA LYS A 103 -10.49 7.57 9.59
C LYS A 103 -10.62 8.37 8.30
N ILE A 104 -10.02 7.88 7.21
CA ILE A 104 -10.04 8.52 5.89
C ILE A 104 -10.74 7.66 4.83
N TYR A 105 -11.70 6.81 5.21
CA TYR A 105 -12.31 5.80 4.33
C TYR A 105 -12.79 6.36 2.99
N LYS A 106 -13.42 7.54 2.98
CA LYS A 106 -13.94 8.18 1.75
C LYS A 106 -12.84 8.71 0.83
N ASN A 107 -11.67 8.99 1.40
CA ASN A 107 -10.51 9.56 0.72
C ASN A 107 -9.27 8.66 0.88
N LYS A 108 -9.50 7.36 1.01
CA LYS A 108 -8.43 6.36 1.13
C LYS A 108 -7.62 6.29 -0.18
N PRO A 109 -6.34 5.94 -0.13
CA PRO A 109 -5.53 5.76 -1.34
C PRO A 109 -6.16 4.79 -2.34
N LEU A 110 -5.91 5.00 -3.64
CA LEU A 110 -6.38 4.09 -4.70
C LEU A 110 -5.91 2.65 -4.45
N ALA A 111 -4.71 2.47 -3.92
CA ALA A 111 -4.22 1.14 -3.55
C ALA A 111 -5.08 0.44 -2.49
N CYS A 112 -5.67 1.20 -1.55
CA CYS A 112 -6.63 0.66 -0.59
C CYS A 112 -7.99 0.39 -1.22
N SER A 113 -8.34 1.13 -2.28
CA SER A 113 -9.59 0.94 -3.03
C SER A 113 -9.50 -0.25 -3.98
N ALA A 114 -8.33 -0.49 -4.58
CA ALA A 114 -8.09 -1.65 -5.43
C ALA A 114 -7.99 -2.97 -4.67
N TYR A 115 -7.64 -2.94 -3.37
CA TYR A 115 -7.46 -4.17 -2.59
C TYR A 115 -8.79 -4.93 -2.42
N PRO A 116 -8.82 -6.26 -2.59
CA PRO A 116 -7.69 -7.19 -2.64
C PRO A 116 -7.17 -7.52 -4.04
N LEU A 117 -7.56 -6.79 -5.08
CA LEU A 117 -7.18 -7.06 -6.45
C LEU A 117 -5.70 -6.68 -6.70
N ILE A 118 -4.91 -7.63 -7.20
CA ILE A 118 -3.51 -7.44 -7.60
C ILE A 118 -3.39 -7.27 -9.10
N GLU A 119 -4.16 -8.07 -9.86
CA GLU A 119 -4.20 -8.05 -11.31
C GLU A 119 -5.65 -8.19 -11.80
N SER A 120 -6.00 -7.48 -12.86
CA SER A 120 -7.37 -7.46 -13.40
C SER A 120 -7.56 -8.35 -14.62
N ASN A 121 -6.49 -8.75 -15.30
CA ASN A 121 -6.57 -9.65 -16.45
C ASN A 121 -5.30 -10.52 -16.57
N PRO A 122 -5.34 -11.81 -16.17
CA PRO A 122 -6.45 -12.44 -15.45
C PRO A 122 -6.67 -11.84 -14.06
N ILE A 123 -7.83 -12.03 -13.46
CA ILE A 123 -8.10 -11.59 -12.09
C ILE A 123 -7.22 -12.37 -11.13
N ILE A 124 -6.36 -11.64 -10.41
CA ILE A 124 -5.50 -12.18 -9.35
C ILE A 124 -5.76 -11.40 -8.07
N LEU A 125 -6.07 -12.12 -7.00
CA LEU A 125 -6.37 -11.56 -5.69
C LEU A 125 -5.25 -11.86 -4.70
N ASP A 126 -5.05 -10.96 -3.74
CA ASP A 126 -4.07 -11.14 -2.68
C ASP A 126 -4.46 -12.33 -1.79
N GLN A 127 -3.63 -13.37 -1.81
CA GLN A 127 -3.80 -14.56 -0.98
C GLN A 127 -3.67 -14.27 0.54
N LYS A 128 -3.20 -13.10 0.93
CA LYS A 128 -3.19 -12.65 2.33
C LYS A 128 -4.54 -12.10 2.78
N CYS A 129 -5.43 -11.75 1.84
CA CYS A 129 -6.77 -11.30 2.16
C CYS A 129 -7.56 -12.44 2.82
N LYS A 130 -8.07 -12.20 4.02
CA LYS A 130 -8.87 -13.19 4.75
C LYS A 130 -10.09 -13.64 3.96
N PHE A 131 -10.79 -12.70 3.30
CA PHE A 131 -11.92 -13.00 2.44
C PHE A 131 -11.53 -13.96 1.30
N CYS A 132 -10.42 -13.68 0.59
CA CYS A 132 -9.97 -14.50 -0.52
C CYS A 132 -9.64 -15.94 -0.12
N LYS A 133 -9.20 -16.13 1.15
CA LYS A 133 -8.93 -17.46 1.71
C LYS A 133 -10.19 -18.23 2.08
N GLU A 134 -11.18 -17.55 2.65
CA GLU A 134 -12.34 -18.20 3.31
C GLU A 134 -13.56 -18.33 2.39
N CYS A 135 -13.82 -17.39 1.51
CA CYS A 135 -15.09 -17.27 0.81
C CYS A 135 -15.03 -17.56 -0.70
N GLY A 136 -13.84 -17.65 -1.30
CA GLY A 136 -13.72 -17.68 -2.74
C GLY A 136 -14.21 -16.38 -3.40
N THR A 137 -13.98 -16.23 -4.69
CA THR A 137 -14.21 -14.94 -5.37
C THR A 137 -15.07 -15.00 -6.62
N ALA A 138 -15.56 -16.19 -6.97
CA ALA A 138 -16.21 -16.43 -8.27
C ALA A 138 -17.45 -15.54 -8.54
N ASP A 139 -18.14 -15.09 -7.48
CA ASP A 139 -19.41 -14.37 -7.60
C ASP A 139 -19.35 -12.90 -7.12
N GLN A 140 -18.15 -12.33 -6.95
CA GLN A 140 -17.99 -10.96 -6.49
C GLN A 140 -17.87 -9.99 -7.67
N ASN A 141 -18.59 -8.86 -7.57
CA ASN A 141 -18.36 -7.75 -8.48
C ASN A 141 -17.14 -6.97 -7.98
N LEU A 142 -16.10 -6.92 -8.81
CA LEU A 142 -14.82 -6.24 -8.54
C LEU A 142 -14.61 -5.03 -9.48
N ASP A 143 -15.68 -4.46 -10.03
CA ASP A 143 -15.59 -3.36 -10.98
C ASP A 143 -14.92 -2.13 -10.36
N PHE A 144 -15.24 -1.81 -9.11
CA PHE A 144 -14.65 -0.67 -8.39
C PHE A 144 -13.16 -0.89 -8.07
N GLU A 145 -12.81 -2.10 -7.63
CA GLU A 145 -11.42 -2.49 -7.37
C GLU A 145 -10.61 -2.49 -8.68
N THR A 146 -11.21 -2.98 -9.76
CA THR A 146 -10.63 -2.99 -11.10
C THR A 146 -10.38 -1.57 -11.61
N GLU A 147 -11.36 -0.68 -11.53
CA GLU A 147 -11.20 0.72 -11.93
C GLU A 147 -10.07 1.41 -11.14
N SER A 148 -10.02 1.16 -9.83
CA SER A 148 -8.98 1.72 -8.97
C SER A 148 -7.59 1.19 -9.34
N LEU A 149 -7.46 -0.11 -9.64
CA LEU A 149 -6.21 -0.73 -10.08
C LEU A 149 -5.75 -0.18 -11.45
N LEU A 150 -6.67 -0.03 -12.39
CA LEU A 150 -6.36 0.51 -13.72
C LEU A 150 -5.86 1.96 -13.62
N LYS A 151 -6.48 2.80 -12.78
CA LYS A 151 -5.99 4.17 -12.51
C LYS A 151 -4.57 4.17 -11.94
N ILE A 152 -4.23 3.22 -11.04
CA ILE A 152 -2.87 3.09 -10.53
C ILE A 152 -1.92 2.73 -11.67
N LYS A 153 -2.24 1.72 -12.48
CA LYS A 153 -1.41 1.27 -13.60
C LYS A 153 -1.17 2.41 -14.62
N GLU A 154 -2.21 3.14 -14.97
CA GLU A 154 -2.12 4.29 -15.88
C GLU A 154 -1.17 5.36 -15.34
N ASN A 155 -1.28 5.73 -14.06
CA ASN A 155 -0.41 6.74 -13.44
C ASN A 155 1.05 6.28 -13.29
N MET A 156 1.28 4.97 -13.28
CA MET A 156 2.62 4.39 -13.16
C MET A 156 3.24 3.98 -14.49
N GLN A 157 2.55 4.18 -15.60
CA GLN A 157 3.12 3.93 -16.93
C GLN A 157 4.35 4.80 -17.17
N THR A 158 5.40 4.20 -17.72
CA THR A 158 6.64 4.89 -18.01
C THR A 158 7.42 4.17 -19.12
N ASP A 159 8.05 4.94 -19.98
CA ASP A 159 9.01 4.46 -20.97
C ASP A 159 10.46 4.67 -20.50
N ALA A 160 10.67 5.00 -19.23
CA ALA A 160 11.99 5.25 -18.66
C ALA A 160 12.87 4.01 -18.75
N MET A 161 14.15 4.20 -19.09
CA MET A 161 15.13 3.13 -19.22
C MET A 161 15.49 2.49 -17.88
N CYS A 162 15.40 3.23 -16.78
CA CYS A 162 15.83 2.78 -15.47
C CYS A 162 14.72 2.97 -14.44
N ILE A 163 14.34 1.87 -13.81
CA ILE A 163 13.40 1.84 -12.69
C ILE A 163 14.18 1.60 -11.41
N TRP A 164 13.88 2.39 -10.40
CA TRP A 164 14.51 2.32 -9.09
C TRP A 164 13.47 2.01 -8.03
N ARG A 165 13.82 1.14 -7.12
CA ARG A 165 13.01 0.86 -5.93
C ARG A 165 13.70 1.39 -4.69
N TYR A 166 12.93 2.02 -3.80
CA TYR A 166 13.47 2.57 -2.57
C TYR A 166 13.48 1.52 -1.47
N ALA A 167 14.67 1.21 -0.96
CA ALA A 167 14.84 0.37 0.22
C ALA A 167 14.58 1.20 1.48
N THR A 168 13.64 0.77 2.31
CA THR A 168 13.16 1.55 3.46
C THR A 168 14.06 1.48 4.68
N GLY A 169 14.96 0.50 4.73
CA GLY A 169 15.76 0.23 5.93
C GLY A 169 14.95 -0.30 7.12
N VAL A 170 13.67 -0.60 6.91
CA VAL A 170 12.75 -1.09 7.94
C VAL A 170 12.49 -2.58 7.72
N GLY A 171 12.57 -3.38 8.77
CA GLY A 171 12.32 -4.82 8.69
C GLY A 171 13.09 -5.62 9.75
N GLU A 172 12.96 -6.94 9.72
CA GLU A 172 13.70 -7.82 10.60
C GLU A 172 15.20 -7.81 10.26
N LYS A 173 16.03 -7.68 11.28
CA LYS A 173 17.47 -7.88 11.15
C LYS A 173 17.74 -9.37 11.15
N GLU A 174 17.93 -9.96 9.98
CA GLU A 174 18.49 -11.30 9.88
C GLU A 174 20.02 -11.21 9.87
N ASP A 175 20.66 -12.02 10.69
CA ASP A 175 22.12 -12.28 10.69
C ASP A 175 23.02 -11.03 10.72
N ASN A 176 22.71 -10.02 11.52
CA ASN A 176 23.48 -8.77 11.62
C ASN A 176 23.63 -7.99 10.30
N LYS A 177 22.87 -8.30 9.28
CA LYS A 177 22.85 -7.51 8.04
C LYS A 177 22.04 -6.24 8.25
N ILE A 178 22.72 -5.12 8.06
CA ILE A 178 22.04 -3.79 8.03
C ILE A 178 21.22 -3.72 6.74
N ILE A 179 19.91 -3.60 6.86
CA ILE A 179 19.05 -3.34 5.72
C ILE A 179 19.41 -1.94 5.20
N LYS A 180 19.84 -1.88 3.94
CA LYS A 180 20.21 -0.61 3.30
C LYS A 180 18.97 0.29 3.17
N THR A 181 19.20 1.60 3.30
CA THR A 181 18.21 2.62 3.00
C THR A 181 18.65 3.34 1.73
N GLY A 182 17.72 3.64 0.85
CA GLY A 182 17.99 4.40 -0.37
C GLY A 182 17.55 3.71 -1.64
N TRP A 183 17.92 4.32 -2.76
CA TRP A 183 17.55 3.83 -4.07
C TRP A 183 18.38 2.62 -4.52
N ILE A 184 17.70 1.63 -5.07
CA ILE A 184 18.29 0.43 -5.67
C ILE A 184 17.72 0.31 -7.09
N LEU A 185 18.60 0.21 -8.07
CA LEU A 185 18.22 0.00 -9.47
C LEU A 185 17.60 -1.40 -9.61
N GLU A 186 16.44 -1.50 -10.23
CA GLU A 186 15.87 -2.80 -10.63
C GLU A 186 16.58 -3.29 -11.90
N GLU A 187 17.08 -4.52 -11.88
CA GLU A 187 17.71 -5.19 -13.02
C GLU A 187 16.68 -5.89 -13.90
#